data_f3a27530d4cf4cdf604c09cc7d83b542
#
_entry.id   f3a27530d4cf4cdf604c09cc7d83b542
#
_cell.length_a   1.000
_cell.length_b   1.000
_cell.length_c   1.000
_cell.angle_alpha   90.00
_cell.angle_beta   90.00
_cell.angle_gamma   90.00
#
_symmetry.space_group_name_H-M   'P 1'
#
loop_
_entity.id
_entity.type
_entity.pdbx_description
1 polymer ?
#
loop_
_entity_poly.entity_id
_entity_poly.type
_entity_poly.pdbx_seq_one_letter_code
_entity_poly.pdbx_strand_id
1 'polypeptide(L)'
;MSESPGAARAWRVLIADDESLIRLDLREMLTELGYDVIGEAGDGRAALDLARKLQPDIVIMDIKMPEMDGIAVAEELTREKIAPVVLLTAYSDQPLVERAREAGVVGYVVKPFRSAELLPVIELSVARFEEFRSLEREVGDLREALETRKVVERAKGVLMETHGLREADAFHRIRKTSMDTRKSMREVAEAVLLAHEMERSGVE
;
A
#
# COMPACT_ATOMS: atom_id res chain seq x y z
N MET A 1 -36.21 18.42 0.24
CA MET A 1 -35.79 17.01 0.33
C MET A 1 -34.27 17.04 0.34
N SER A 2 -33.67 17.01 1.54
CA SER A 2 -32.21 16.99 1.70
C SER A 2 -31.74 15.59 1.44
N GLU A 3 -30.92 15.41 0.40
CA GLU A 3 -30.14 14.20 0.22
C GLU A 3 -29.16 14.09 1.40
N SER A 4 -29.32 13.04 2.18
CA SER A 4 -28.33 12.67 3.20
C SER A 4 -26.99 12.42 2.50
N PRO A 5 -25.86 12.97 2.98
CA PRO A 5 -24.55 12.60 2.47
C PRO A 5 -24.38 11.09 2.65
N GLY A 6 -23.99 10.41 1.57
CA GLY A 6 -23.84 8.97 1.51
C GLY A 6 -23.16 8.43 2.75
N ALA A 7 -23.70 7.35 3.31
CA ALA A 7 -23.15 6.67 4.48
C ALA A 7 -21.66 6.39 4.22
N ALA A 8 -20.79 7.12 4.89
CA ALA A 8 -19.35 6.86 4.86
C ALA A 8 -19.18 5.39 5.26
N ARG A 9 -18.48 4.62 4.43
CA ARG A 9 -18.17 3.21 4.72
C ARG A 9 -17.54 3.13 6.10
N ALA A 10 -18.11 2.32 6.98
CA ALA A 10 -17.52 2.04 8.27
C ALA A 10 -16.13 1.43 8.08
N TRP A 11 -15.12 1.98 8.75
CA TRP A 11 -13.77 1.44 8.72
C TRP A 11 -13.73 0.05 9.34
N ARG A 12 -13.10 -0.88 8.64
CA ARG A 12 -12.94 -2.28 9.04
C ARG A 12 -11.73 -2.41 9.95
N VAL A 13 -11.95 -2.74 11.20
CA VAL A 13 -10.93 -2.79 12.25
C VAL A 13 -10.63 -4.22 12.64
N LEU A 14 -9.36 -4.59 12.69
CA LEU A 14 -8.86 -5.78 13.36
C LEU A 14 -8.30 -5.38 14.70
N ILE A 15 -8.69 -6.07 15.77
CA ILE A 15 -8.17 -5.86 17.13
C ILE A 15 -7.34 -7.06 17.59
N ALA A 16 -6.25 -6.80 18.32
CA ALA A 16 -5.41 -7.85 18.88
C ALA A 16 -4.89 -7.45 20.27
N ASP A 17 -5.13 -8.31 21.25
CA ASP A 17 -4.67 -8.15 22.62
C ASP A 17 -4.76 -9.55 23.28
N ASP A 18 -3.83 -9.95 24.12
CA ASP A 18 -3.90 -11.25 24.78
C ASP A 18 -4.95 -11.27 25.90
N GLU A 19 -5.33 -10.10 26.43
CA GLU A 19 -6.38 -9.96 27.43
C GLU A 19 -7.78 -9.90 26.79
N SER A 20 -8.58 -10.95 26.95
CA SER A 20 -9.92 -11.02 26.35
C SER A 20 -10.87 -9.89 26.81
N LEU A 21 -10.69 -9.39 28.03
CA LEU A 21 -11.49 -8.30 28.56
C LEU A 21 -11.19 -6.98 27.83
N ILE A 22 -9.92 -6.71 27.54
CA ILE A 22 -9.52 -5.52 26.78
C ILE A 22 -10.05 -5.60 25.34
N ARG A 23 -10.03 -6.79 24.73
CA ARG A 23 -10.63 -6.96 23.39
C ARG A 23 -12.13 -6.70 23.39
N LEU A 24 -12.84 -7.13 24.43
CA LEU A 24 -14.28 -6.87 24.58
C LEU A 24 -14.55 -5.36 24.68
N ASP A 25 -13.84 -4.66 25.57
CA ASP A 25 -13.99 -3.22 25.78
C ASP A 25 -13.67 -2.44 24.48
N LEU A 26 -12.60 -2.82 23.77
CA LEU A 26 -12.25 -2.24 22.47
C LEU A 26 -13.33 -2.43 21.43
N ARG A 27 -13.89 -3.64 21.33
CA ARG A 27 -14.97 -3.94 20.40
C ARG A 27 -16.18 -3.06 20.66
N GLU A 28 -16.64 -2.99 21.93
CA GLU A 28 -17.79 -2.18 22.31
C GLU A 28 -17.53 -0.71 21.97
N MET A 29 -16.39 -0.16 22.40
CA MET A 29 -16.00 1.22 22.12
C MET A 29 -15.95 1.53 20.61
N LEU A 30 -15.32 0.69 19.80
CA LEU A 30 -15.18 0.89 18.37
C LEU A 30 -16.53 0.78 17.65
N THR A 31 -17.39 -0.15 18.09
CA THR A 31 -18.75 -0.30 17.54
C THR A 31 -19.61 0.91 17.86
N GLU A 32 -19.54 1.47 19.06
CA GLU A 32 -20.22 2.70 19.44
C GLU A 32 -19.74 3.91 18.61
N LEU A 33 -18.47 3.95 18.23
CA LEU A 33 -17.89 4.95 17.36
C LEU A 33 -18.23 4.75 15.86
N GLY A 34 -18.92 3.67 15.51
CA GLY A 34 -19.36 3.38 14.15
C GLY A 34 -18.34 2.62 13.30
N TYR A 35 -17.32 2.03 13.90
CA TYR A 35 -16.35 1.15 13.23
C TYR A 35 -16.89 -0.29 13.14
N ASP A 36 -16.46 -1.02 12.12
CA ASP A 36 -16.77 -2.43 11.90
C ASP A 36 -15.60 -3.32 12.37
N VAL A 37 -15.73 -3.95 13.52
CA VAL A 37 -14.71 -4.88 14.05
C VAL A 37 -14.85 -6.22 13.35
N ILE A 38 -14.02 -6.46 12.35
CA ILE A 38 -14.07 -7.62 11.45
C ILE A 38 -13.32 -8.85 11.97
N GLY A 39 -12.54 -8.72 13.02
CA GLY A 39 -11.78 -9.82 13.60
C GLY A 39 -11.10 -9.47 14.91
N GLU A 40 -10.76 -10.51 15.66
CA GLU A 40 -10.03 -10.42 16.92
C GLU A 40 -8.95 -11.50 16.98
N ALA A 41 -7.82 -11.16 17.60
CA ALA A 41 -6.71 -12.07 17.86
C ALA A 41 -6.26 -11.98 19.31
N GLY A 42 -5.84 -13.09 19.88
CA GLY A 42 -5.28 -13.17 21.23
C GLY A 42 -3.76 -13.26 21.26
N ASP A 43 -3.10 -13.28 20.10
CA ASP A 43 -1.65 -13.32 19.94
C ASP A 43 -1.22 -12.70 18.62
N GLY A 44 0.07 -12.38 18.51
CA GLY A 44 0.59 -11.66 17.34
C GLY A 44 0.59 -12.50 16.06
N ARG A 45 0.79 -13.80 16.13
CA ARG A 45 0.76 -14.68 14.95
C ARG A 45 -0.64 -14.74 14.37
N ALA A 46 -1.64 -14.97 15.21
CA ALA A 46 -3.04 -14.95 14.78
C ALA A 46 -3.45 -13.58 14.21
N ALA A 47 -2.98 -12.48 14.83
CA ALA A 47 -3.22 -11.14 14.34
C ALA A 47 -2.68 -10.93 12.90
N LEU A 48 -1.45 -11.34 12.64
CA LEU A 48 -0.83 -11.24 11.31
C LEU A 48 -1.58 -12.06 10.26
N ASP A 49 -1.93 -13.31 10.59
CA ASP A 49 -2.64 -14.20 9.68
C ASP A 49 -4.06 -13.69 9.36
N LEU A 50 -4.76 -13.17 10.38
CA LEU A 50 -6.07 -12.54 10.20
C LEU A 50 -5.98 -11.26 9.37
N ALA A 51 -4.99 -10.41 9.61
CA ALA A 51 -4.81 -9.19 8.83
C ALA A 51 -4.59 -9.49 7.34
N ARG A 52 -3.74 -10.48 7.02
CA ARG A 52 -3.52 -10.95 5.64
C ARG A 52 -4.80 -11.45 4.99
N LYS A 53 -5.60 -12.22 5.73
CA LYS A 53 -6.85 -12.81 5.24
C LYS A 53 -7.99 -11.80 5.09
N LEU A 54 -8.17 -10.95 6.08
CA LEU A 54 -9.32 -10.05 6.17
C LEU A 54 -9.07 -8.69 5.49
N GLN A 55 -7.81 -8.30 5.29
CA GLN A 55 -7.43 -7.00 4.71
C GLN A 55 -8.19 -5.85 5.40
N PRO A 56 -7.93 -5.60 6.70
CA PRO A 56 -8.59 -4.52 7.45
C PRO A 56 -8.15 -3.14 6.93
N ASP A 57 -8.93 -2.13 7.26
CA ASP A 57 -8.57 -0.74 6.98
C ASP A 57 -7.61 -0.19 8.06
N ILE A 58 -7.62 -0.78 9.27
CA ILE A 58 -6.71 -0.49 10.37
C ILE A 58 -6.59 -1.67 11.32
N VAL A 59 -5.43 -1.81 11.96
CA VAL A 59 -5.19 -2.78 13.04
C VAL A 59 -4.87 -2.04 14.33
N ILE A 60 -5.58 -2.41 15.40
CA ILE A 60 -5.32 -1.90 16.75
C ILE A 60 -4.83 -3.06 17.59
N MET A 61 -3.61 -2.99 18.11
CA MET A 61 -3.05 -4.13 18.82
C MET A 61 -2.18 -3.74 20.01
N ASP A 62 -2.13 -4.65 20.99
CA ASP A 62 -1.18 -4.54 22.09
C ASP A 62 0.24 -4.79 21.61
N ILE A 63 1.22 -4.18 22.30
CA ILE A 63 2.64 -4.46 22.05
C ILE A 63 3.02 -5.83 22.60
N LYS A 64 2.61 -6.14 23.80
CA LYS A 64 3.03 -7.37 24.51
C LYS A 64 2.01 -8.49 24.28
N MET A 65 2.25 -9.29 23.27
CA MET A 65 1.42 -10.48 22.98
C MET A 65 2.28 -11.74 22.90
N PRO A 66 1.69 -12.91 23.18
CA PRO A 66 2.35 -14.20 22.96
C PRO A 66 2.71 -14.43 21.48
N GLU A 67 3.61 -15.36 21.23
CA GLU A 67 4.10 -15.83 19.93
C GLU A 67 4.86 -14.76 19.12
N MET A 68 4.32 -13.56 19.00
CA MET A 68 4.91 -12.46 18.25
C MET A 68 4.49 -11.12 18.86
N ASP A 69 5.44 -10.24 19.16
CA ASP A 69 5.12 -8.93 19.72
C ASP A 69 4.44 -8.03 18.68
N GLY A 70 3.62 -7.08 19.14
CA GLY A 70 2.84 -6.20 18.26
C GLY A 70 3.70 -5.31 17.39
N ILE A 71 4.94 -4.99 17.78
CA ILE A 71 5.87 -4.20 16.95
C ILE A 71 6.34 -5.05 15.76
N ALA A 72 6.69 -6.31 16.00
CA ALA A 72 7.07 -7.23 14.93
C ALA A 72 5.91 -7.50 13.94
N VAL A 73 4.67 -7.60 14.45
CA VAL A 73 3.48 -7.68 13.58
C VAL A 73 3.33 -6.42 12.76
N ALA A 74 3.49 -5.23 13.37
CA ALA A 74 3.37 -3.95 12.69
C ALA A 74 4.43 -3.79 11.59
N GLU A 75 5.65 -4.25 11.80
CA GLU A 75 6.73 -4.26 10.82
C GLU A 75 6.36 -5.10 9.58
N GLU A 76 5.82 -6.31 9.79
CA GLU A 76 5.34 -7.17 8.72
C GLU A 76 4.19 -6.53 7.94
N LEU A 77 3.17 -6.00 8.64
CA LEU A 77 2.01 -5.35 8.02
C LEU A 77 2.40 -4.10 7.23
N THR A 78 3.35 -3.32 7.73
CA THR A 78 3.91 -2.16 7.04
C THR A 78 4.67 -2.58 5.79
N ARG A 79 5.53 -3.59 5.88
CA ARG A 79 6.29 -4.13 4.75
C ARG A 79 5.38 -4.68 3.65
N GLU A 80 4.30 -5.36 4.03
CA GLU A 80 3.30 -5.92 3.11
C GLU A 80 2.25 -4.89 2.68
N LYS A 81 2.26 -3.68 3.26
CA LYS A 81 1.33 -2.58 2.95
C LYS A 81 -0.14 -2.94 3.14
N ILE A 82 -0.43 -3.77 4.14
CA ILE A 82 -1.78 -4.29 4.37
C ILE A 82 -2.65 -3.22 5.01
N ALA A 83 -2.25 -2.71 6.18
CA ALA A 83 -3.01 -1.72 6.95
C ALA A 83 -2.11 -0.91 7.87
N PRO A 84 -2.51 0.31 8.26
CA PRO A 84 -1.85 1.04 9.33
C PRO A 84 -2.09 0.36 10.67
N VAL A 85 -1.13 0.51 11.57
CA VAL A 85 -1.18 -0.07 12.91
C VAL A 85 -1.19 1.03 13.96
N VAL A 86 -2.11 0.91 14.91
CA VAL A 86 -2.12 1.64 16.17
C VAL A 86 -1.75 0.68 17.29
N LEU A 87 -0.67 0.97 18.01
CA LEU A 87 -0.23 0.17 19.12
C LEU A 87 -0.86 0.64 20.43
N LEU A 88 -1.27 -0.32 21.25
CA LEU A 88 -1.67 -0.09 22.62
C LEU A 88 -0.48 -0.43 23.52
N THR A 89 -0.18 0.42 24.50
CA THR A 89 0.97 0.21 25.39
C THR A 89 0.59 0.49 26.84
N ALA A 90 1.09 -0.32 27.76
CA ALA A 90 0.87 -0.11 29.19
C ALA A 90 1.68 1.06 29.76
N TYR A 91 2.75 1.53 29.08
CA TYR A 91 3.57 2.65 29.52
C TYR A 91 4.39 3.26 28.37
N SER A 92 4.74 4.55 28.51
CA SER A 92 5.61 5.25 27.57
C SER A 92 7.08 4.84 27.78
N ASP A 93 7.41 3.58 27.47
CA ASP A 93 8.79 3.10 27.48
C ASP A 93 9.49 3.64 26.23
N GLN A 94 10.35 4.63 26.38
CA GLN A 94 11.02 5.30 25.25
C GLN A 94 11.66 4.33 24.23
N PRO A 95 12.34 3.25 24.64
CA PRO A 95 12.87 2.28 23.72
C PRO A 95 11.81 1.57 22.86
N LEU A 96 10.62 1.31 23.41
CA LEU A 96 9.53 0.70 22.65
C LEU A 96 8.92 1.66 21.65
N VAL A 97 8.82 2.94 22.00
CA VAL A 97 8.32 3.98 21.08
C VAL A 97 9.27 4.17 19.89
N GLU A 98 10.60 4.12 20.11
CA GLU A 98 11.57 4.20 19.01
C GLU A 98 11.49 2.97 18.10
N ARG A 99 11.42 1.77 18.64
CA ARG A 99 11.23 0.53 17.86
C ARG A 99 9.92 0.59 17.05
N ALA A 100 8.82 1.04 17.67
CA ALA A 100 7.54 1.19 16.98
C ALA A 100 7.64 2.17 15.80
N ARG A 101 8.35 3.28 15.96
CA ARG A 101 8.59 4.25 14.88
C ARG A 101 9.41 3.65 13.74
N GLU A 102 10.47 2.89 14.04
CA GLU A 102 11.28 2.20 13.04
C GLU A 102 10.49 1.14 12.28
N ALA A 103 9.56 0.45 12.95
CA ALA A 103 8.61 -0.50 12.38
C ALA A 103 7.52 0.15 11.50
N GLY A 104 7.51 1.48 11.37
CA GLY A 104 6.52 2.21 10.56
C GLY A 104 5.16 2.40 11.22
N VAL A 105 5.08 2.23 12.54
CA VAL A 105 3.86 2.47 13.31
C VAL A 105 3.51 3.96 13.28
N VAL A 106 2.26 4.26 12.92
CA VAL A 106 1.80 5.64 12.73
C VAL A 106 1.27 6.25 14.03
N GLY A 107 0.76 5.42 14.94
CA GLY A 107 0.21 5.90 16.20
C GLY A 107 0.30 4.88 17.33
N TYR A 108 0.32 5.40 18.56
CA TYR A 108 0.19 4.57 19.76
C TYR A 108 -0.72 5.25 20.78
N VAL A 109 -1.35 4.44 21.63
CA VAL A 109 -2.22 4.91 22.71
C VAL A 109 -1.81 4.20 24.01
N VAL A 110 -1.74 4.95 25.10
CA VAL A 110 -1.35 4.42 26.41
C VAL A 110 -2.56 3.88 27.15
N LYS A 111 -2.46 2.65 27.66
CA LYS A 111 -3.48 2.04 28.54
C LYS A 111 -3.39 2.64 29.97
N PRO A 112 -4.52 2.90 30.66
CA PRO A 112 -5.90 2.80 30.18
C PRO A 112 -6.27 4.03 29.30
N PHE A 113 -7.04 3.80 28.25
CA PHE A 113 -7.43 4.82 27.27
C PHE A 113 -8.96 5.01 27.22
N ARG A 114 -9.37 6.15 26.68
CA ARG A 114 -10.76 6.49 26.40
C ARG A 114 -11.00 6.65 24.91
N SER A 115 -12.25 6.54 24.49
CA SER A 115 -12.63 6.74 23.08
C SER A 115 -12.14 8.07 22.52
N ALA A 116 -12.16 9.14 23.32
CA ALA A 116 -11.68 10.47 22.93
C ALA A 116 -10.17 10.53 22.65
N GLU A 117 -9.37 9.60 23.16
CA GLU A 117 -7.92 9.50 22.92
C GLU A 117 -7.63 8.57 21.73
N LEU A 118 -8.43 7.52 21.58
CA LEU A 118 -8.26 6.52 20.52
C LEU A 118 -8.70 7.04 19.15
N LEU A 119 -9.84 7.72 19.07
CA LEU A 119 -10.44 8.20 17.83
C LEU A 119 -9.49 9.08 16.97
N PRO A 120 -8.85 10.14 17.50
CA PRO A 120 -7.96 10.97 16.71
C PRO A 120 -6.74 10.20 16.19
N VAL A 121 -6.25 9.21 16.96
CA VAL A 121 -5.10 8.37 16.55
C VAL A 121 -5.48 7.44 15.41
N ILE A 122 -6.68 6.84 15.45
CA ILE A 122 -7.23 6.03 14.37
C ILE A 122 -7.33 6.86 13.08
N GLU A 123 -8.03 8.00 13.14
CA GLU A 123 -8.27 8.86 11.97
C GLU A 123 -6.95 9.35 11.34
N LEU A 124 -6.01 9.79 12.17
CA LEU A 124 -4.71 10.23 11.69
C LEU A 124 -3.90 9.08 11.07
N SER A 125 -3.95 7.89 11.68
CA SER A 125 -3.22 6.73 11.19
C SER A 125 -3.72 6.28 9.82
N VAL A 126 -5.03 6.24 9.63
CA VAL A 126 -5.64 5.89 8.34
C VAL A 126 -5.31 6.95 7.29
N ALA A 127 -5.50 8.24 7.61
CA ALA A 127 -5.23 9.32 6.67
C ALA A 127 -3.77 9.33 6.19
N ARG A 128 -2.80 9.13 7.10
CA ARG A 128 -1.38 9.05 6.74
C ARG A 128 -1.03 7.84 5.89
N PHE A 129 -1.65 6.70 6.18
CA PHE A 129 -1.42 5.49 5.38
C PHE A 129 -1.98 5.63 3.96
N GLU A 130 -3.15 6.25 3.80
CA GLU A 130 -3.73 6.53 2.49
C GLU A 130 -2.88 7.54 1.69
N GLU A 131 -2.39 8.59 2.34
CA GLU A 131 -1.47 9.56 1.74
C GLU A 131 -0.20 8.87 1.23
N PHE A 132 0.42 8.04 2.09
CA PHE A 132 1.61 7.28 1.72
C PHE A 132 1.36 6.35 0.53
N ARG A 133 0.25 5.60 0.54
CA ARG A 133 -0.14 4.73 -0.59
C ARG A 133 -0.41 5.51 -1.87
N SER A 134 -0.95 6.71 -1.77
CA SER A 134 -1.19 7.59 -2.93
C SER A 134 0.13 8.05 -3.55
N LEU A 135 1.06 8.51 -2.71
CA LEU A 135 2.40 8.94 -3.14
C LEU A 135 3.20 7.79 -3.78
N GLU A 136 3.13 6.61 -3.21
CA GLU A 136 3.81 5.44 -3.80
C GLU A 136 3.26 5.07 -5.18
N ARG A 137 1.94 5.12 -5.35
CA ARG A 137 1.32 4.90 -6.67
C ARG A 137 1.79 5.94 -7.68
N GLU A 138 1.78 7.22 -7.31
CA GLU A 138 2.25 8.30 -8.17
C GLU A 138 3.72 8.12 -8.57
N VAL A 139 4.58 7.76 -7.61
CA VAL A 139 5.99 7.43 -7.90
C VAL A 139 6.11 6.22 -8.83
N GLY A 140 5.29 5.19 -8.64
CA GLY A 140 5.22 4.02 -9.53
C GLY A 140 4.85 4.40 -10.95
N ASP A 141 3.79 5.17 -11.11
CA ASP A 141 3.29 5.63 -12.42
C ASP A 141 4.33 6.51 -13.15
N LEU A 142 4.99 7.41 -12.42
CA LEU A 142 6.05 8.26 -12.97
C LEU A 142 7.28 7.44 -13.43
N ARG A 143 7.67 6.43 -12.67
CA ARG A 143 8.76 5.52 -13.05
C ARG A 143 8.41 4.73 -14.31
N GLU A 144 7.20 4.19 -14.38
CA GLU A 144 6.72 3.45 -15.55
C GLU A 144 6.65 4.34 -16.79
N ALA A 145 6.16 5.57 -16.66
CA ALA A 145 6.13 6.55 -17.75
C ALA A 145 7.54 6.90 -18.22
N LEU A 146 8.50 7.05 -17.31
CA LEU A 146 9.90 7.33 -17.65
C LEU A 146 10.54 6.15 -18.39
N GLU A 147 10.36 4.93 -17.92
CA GLU A 147 10.89 3.74 -18.60
C GLU A 147 10.25 3.55 -19.98
N THR A 148 8.94 3.75 -20.09
CA THR A 148 8.24 3.74 -21.38
C THR A 148 8.85 4.75 -22.35
N ARG A 149 9.09 5.99 -21.87
CA ARG A 149 9.72 7.03 -22.70
C ARG A 149 11.11 6.61 -23.19
N LYS A 150 11.95 6.07 -22.32
CA LYS A 150 13.30 5.58 -22.69
C LYS A 150 13.24 4.51 -23.78
N VAL A 151 12.35 3.53 -23.63
CA VAL A 151 12.21 2.45 -24.61
C VAL A 151 11.70 2.96 -25.95
N VAL A 152 10.71 3.87 -25.94
CA VAL A 152 10.18 4.50 -27.15
C VAL A 152 11.25 5.36 -27.86
N GLU A 153 12.05 6.14 -27.12
CA GLU A 153 13.14 6.93 -27.69
C GLU A 153 14.20 6.04 -28.37
N ARG A 154 14.58 4.93 -27.75
CA ARG A 154 15.50 3.95 -28.35
C ARG A 154 14.92 3.34 -29.62
N ALA A 155 13.65 2.92 -29.60
CA ALA A 155 12.99 2.35 -30.77
C ALA A 155 12.85 3.37 -31.91
N LYS A 156 12.60 4.66 -31.61
CA LYS A 156 12.65 5.75 -32.58
C LYS A 156 14.02 5.81 -33.25
N GLY A 157 15.09 5.80 -32.44
CA GLY A 157 16.47 5.80 -32.95
C GLY A 157 16.72 4.67 -33.94
N VAL A 158 16.31 3.46 -33.60
CA VAL A 158 16.40 2.27 -34.47
C VAL A 158 15.64 2.48 -35.78
N LEU A 159 14.39 2.94 -35.71
CA LEU A 159 13.59 3.20 -36.93
C LEU A 159 14.18 4.31 -37.83
N MET A 160 14.78 5.32 -37.20
CA MET A 160 15.49 6.39 -37.95
C MET A 160 16.72 5.84 -38.67
N GLU A 161 17.49 5.00 -37.98
CA GLU A 161 18.73 4.41 -38.52
C GLU A 161 18.45 3.36 -39.62
N THR A 162 17.50 2.46 -39.38
CA THR A 162 17.24 1.31 -40.26
C THR A 162 16.35 1.68 -41.45
N HIS A 163 15.41 2.61 -41.28
CA HIS A 163 14.41 2.94 -42.29
C HIS A 163 14.55 4.39 -42.83
N GLY A 164 15.53 5.14 -42.39
CA GLY A 164 15.74 6.53 -42.83
C GLY A 164 14.58 7.48 -42.43
N LEU A 165 13.81 7.15 -41.42
CA LEU A 165 12.65 7.94 -40.98
C LEU A 165 13.11 9.20 -40.25
N ARG A 166 12.35 10.29 -40.39
CA ARG A 166 12.49 11.43 -39.48
C ARG A 166 11.89 11.09 -38.11
N GLU A 167 12.32 11.77 -37.08
CA GLU A 167 11.88 11.51 -35.67
C GLU A 167 10.36 11.51 -35.54
N ALA A 168 9.67 12.49 -36.13
CA ALA A 168 8.20 12.57 -36.07
C ALA A 168 7.54 11.39 -36.79
N ASP A 169 8.08 10.90 -37.88
CA ASP A 169 7.56 9.77 -38.64
C ASP A 169 7.79 8.46 -37.91
N ALA A 170 8.94 8.30 -37.25
CA ALA A 170 9.25 7.13 -36.39
C ALA A 170 8.30 7.07 -35.20
N PHE A 171 8.08 8.19 -34.51
CA PHE A 171 7.11 8.25 -33.41
C PHE A 171 5.69 7.93 -33.88
N HIS A 172 5.27 8.51 -34.98
CA HIS A 172 3.95 8.27 -35.56
C HIS A 172 3.76 6.79 -35.93
N ARG A 173 4.78 6.13 -36.44
CA ARG A 173 4.76 4.71 -36.78
C ARG A 173 4.55 3.85 -35.54
N ILE A 174 5.29 4.09 -34.44
CA ILE A 174 5.11 3.37 -33.16
C ILE A 174 3.69 3.59 -32.64
N ARG A 175 3.22 4.84 -32.59
CA ARG A 175 1.88 5.18 -32.12
C ARG A 175 0.78 4.53 -32.96
N LYS A 176 0.88 4.57 -34.26
CA LYS A 176 -0.10 3.96 -35.17
C LYS A 176 -0.16 2.45 -34.96
N THR A 177 1.00 1.77 -34.91
CA THR A 177 1.06 0.34 -34.63
C THR A 177 0.46 -0.01 -33.27
N SER A 178 0.70 0.78 -32.23
CA SER A 178 0.08 0.64 -30.91
C SER A 178 -1.46 0.66 -31.02
N MET A 179 -2.01 1.62 -31.74
CA MET A 179 -3.46 1.75 -31.93
C MET A 179 -4.04 0.59 -32.76
N ASP A 180 -3.39 0.23 -33.86
CA ASP A 180 -3.85 -0.81 -34.78
C ASP A 180 -3.80 -2.22 -34.13
N THR A 181 -2.83 -2.47 -33.27
CA THR A 181 -2.63 -3.78 -32.60
C THR A 181 -3.23 -3.84 -31.21
N ARG A 182 -3.73 -2.71 -30.65
CA ARG A 182 -4.22 -2.57 -29.26
C ARG A 182 -3.17 -2.92 -28.22
N LYS A 183 -1.90 -2.75 -28.53
CA LYS A 183 -0.77 -2.90 -27.60
C LYS A 183 -0.31 -1.54 -27.11
N SER A 184 0.32 -1.50 -25.94
CA SER A 184 0.93 -0.28 -25.42
C SER A 184 2.07 0.20 -26.33
N MET A 185 2.37 1.49 -26.28
CA MET A 185 3.54 2.03 -27.03
C MET A 185 4.86 1.39 -26.57
N ARG A 186 4.94 0.99 -25.31
CA ARG A 186 6.09 0.27 -24.77
C ARG A 186 6.26 -1.10 -25.43
N GLU A 187 5.21 -1.92 -25.47
CA GLU A 187 5.26 -3.24 -26.11
C GLU A 187 5.64 -3.16 -27.59
N VAL A 188 5.13 -2.17 -28.31
CA VAL A 188 5.49 -1.94 -29.71
C VAL A 188 6.95 -1.54 -29.84
N ALA A 189 7.42 -0.66 -28.98
CA ALA A 189 8.81 -0.20 -28.99
C ALA A 189 9.79 -1.35 -28.62
N GLU A 190 9.46 -2.16 -27.62
CA GLU A 190 10.22 -3.36 -27.25
C GLU A 190 10.29 -4.36 -28.43
N ALA A 191 9.20 -4.56 -29.16
CA ALA A 191 9.18 -5.42 -30.34
C ALA A 191 10.10 -4.90 -31.46
N VAL A 192 10.14 -3.57 -31.68
CA VAL A 192 11.07 -2.95 -32.64
C VAL A 192 12.53 -3.17 -32.24
N LEU A 193 12.85 -3.00 -30.97
CA LEU A 193 14.20 -3.22 -30.46
C LEU A 193 14.61 -4.69 -30.57
N LEU A 194 13.73 -5.60 -30.21
CA LEU A 194 13.99 -7.05 -30.32
C LEU A 194 14.24 -7.47 -31.77
N ALA A 195 13.41 -7.02 -32.72
CA ALA A 195 13.60 -7.32 -34.14
C ALA A 195 14.97 -6.85 -34.64
N HIS A 196 15.37 -5.64 -34.29
CA HIS A 196 16.67 -5.09 -34.65
C HIS A 196 17.85 -5.87 -34.05
N GLU A 197 17.75 -6.28 -32.79
CA GLU A 197 18.79 -7.12 -32.16
C GLU A 197 18.93 -8.48 -32.84
N MET A 198 17.82 -9.11 -33.24
CA MET A 198 17.83 -10.38 -33.99
C MET A 198 18.47 -10.24 -35.36
N GLU A 199 18.19 -9.16 -36.09
CA GLU A 199 18.83 -8.88 -37.39
C GLU A 199 20.35 -8.70 -37.26
N ARG A 200 20.81 -8.01 -36.22
CA ARG A 200 22.25 -7.83 -35.96
C ARG A 200 22.97 -9.11 -35.52
N SER A 201 22.28 -9.98 -34.78
CA SER A 201 22.85 -11.26 -34.30
C SER A 201 22.83 -12.36 -35.34
N GLY A 202 22.06 -12.22 -36.42
CA GLY A 202 21.94 -13.19 -37.51
C GLY A 202 22.90 -12.96 -38.69
N VAL A 203 23.87 -12.06 -38.55
CA VAL A 203 24.86 -11.72 -39.60
C VAL A 203 26.26 -12.33 -39.28
N GLU A 204 26.35 -13.37 -38.44
CA GLU A 204 27.54 -14.21 -38.30
C GLU A 204 27.37 -15.56 -38.96
#